data_f29cc60cca806b199914c3d0e5d60f66
#
_entry.id   f29cc60cca806b199914c3d0e5d60f66
#
_cell.length_a   1.000
_cell.length_b   1.000
_cell.length_c   1.000
_cell.angle_alpha   90.00
_cell.angle_beta   90.00
_cell.angle_gamma   90.00
#
_symmetry.space_group_name_H-M   'P 1'
#
loop_
_entity.id
_entity.type
_entity.pdbx_description
1 polymer ?
#
loop_
_entity_poly.entity_id
_entity_poly.type
_entity_poly.pdbx_seq_one_letter_code
_entity_poly.pdbx_strand_id
1 'polypeptide(L)'
;DLFYYHFLNNLVLRPSCFKCKYAKKNRVADITLADCFHIQKDMEQFDDRKGLSLVMINTAKGKQIFEKCKDQLCLKSIQLRQYMQPNMKNPTPKPINYDSFWSEYSTVGFISAISKYGNHNFKNYVKKLGIAFINRLGMDELIKQILRKAKGK
;
A
#
# COMPACT_ATOMS: atom_id res chain seq x y z
N ASP A 1 -0.30 -13.47 -2.98
CA ASP A 1 -0.29 -13.86 -1.56
C ASP A 1 -1.64 -13.52 -0.92
N LEU A 2 -2.29 -14.51 -0.30
CA LEU A 2 -3.62 -14.36 0.32
C LEU A 2 -3.56 -13.44 1.55
N PHE A 3 -2.52 -13.55 2.37
CA PHE A 3 -2.34 -12.68 3.52
C PHE A 3 -2.25 -11.21 3.09
N TYR A 4 -1.48 -10.92 2.06
CA TYR A 4 -1.32 -9.56 1.54
C TYR A 4 -2.64 -8.97 1.05
N TYR A 5 -3.49 -9.78 0.42
CA TYR A 5 -4.84 -9.36 0.04
C TYR A 5 -5.66 -8.92 1.26
N HIS A 6 -5.67 -9.71 2.34
CA HIS A 6 -6.41 -9.37 3.56
C HIS A 6 -5.83 -8.18 4.31
N PHE A 7 -4.50 -8.01 4.26
CA PHE A 7 -3.83 -6.82 4.78
C PHE A 7 -4.30 -5.55 4.04
N LEU A 8 -4.29 -5.57 2.71
CA LEU A 8 -4.75 -4.44 1.90
C LEU A 8 -6.25 -4.12 2.08
N ASN A 9 -7.05 -5.13 2.43
CA ASN A 9 -8.47 -4.97 2.72
C ASN A 9 -8.77 -4.73 4.21
N ASN A 10 -7.74 -4.46 5.01
CA ASN A 10 -7.82 -4.11 6.43
C ASN A 10 -8.42 -5.20 7.35
N LEU A 11 -8.59 -6.43 6.86
CA LEU A 11 -9.17 -7.54 7.64
C LEU A 11 -8.25 -8.05 8.75
N VAL A 12 -6.93 -7.91 8.58
CA VAL A 12 -5.94 -8.39 9.56
C VAL A 12 -5.38 -7.27 10.44
N LEU A 13 -5.97 -6.08 10.40
CA LEU A 13 -5.58 -4.98 11.27
C LEU A 13 -6.03 -5.23 12.71
N ARG A 14 -5.31 -4.64 13.66
CA ARG A 14 -5.72 -4.67 15.07
C ARG A 14 -6.96 -3.80 15.32
N PRO A 15 -7.83 -4.15 16.27
CA PRO A 15 -9.00 -3.32 16.61
C PRO A 15 -8.65 -1.86 16.93
N SER A 16 -7.48 -1.62 17.55
CA SER A 16 -6.98 -0.28 17.85
C SER A 16 -6.71 0.58 16.61
N CYS A 17 -6.43 -0.04 15.43
CA CYS A 17 -6.21 0.69 14.19
C CYS A 17 -7.47 1.44 13.73
N PHE A 18 -8.65 0.89 13.99
CA PHE A 18 -9.94 1.51 13.62
C PHE A 18 -10.33 2.70 14.53
N LYS A 19 -9.66 2.84 15.67
CA LYS A 19 -9.85 3.94 16.63
C LYS A 19 -8.52 4.66 16.91
N CYS A 20 -7.61 4.68 15.95
CA CYS A 20 -6.25 5.18 16.14
C CYS A 20 -6.25 6.70 16.36
N LYS A 21 -5.95 7.14 17.57
CA LYS A 21 -5.83 8.57 17.91
C LYS A 21 -4.68 9.29 17.20
N TYR A 22 -3.77 8.53 16.61
CA TYR A 22 -2.61 9.04 15.87
C TYR A 22 -2.87 9.16 14.36
N ALA A 23 -4.02 8.66 13.85
CA ALA A 23 -4.39 8.80 12.44
C ALA A 23 -4.90 10.23 12.15
N LYS A 24 -3.99 11.18 12.21
CA LYS A 24 -4.24 12.62 12.00
C LYS A 24 -2.99 13.31 11.47
N LYS A 25 -3.16 14.50 10.89
CA LYS A 25 -2.06 15.31 10.36
C LYS A 25 -1.02 15.68 11.43
N ASN A 26 -1.50 16.08 12.60
CA ASN A 26 -0.62 16.49 13.70
C ASN A 26 -0.08 15.24 14.41
N ARG A 27 1.19 14.97 14.23
CA ARG A 27 1.89 13.81 14.80
C ARG A 27 2.57 14.20 16.11
N VAL A 28 2.69 13.23 16.99
CA VAL A 28 3.38 13.39 18.28
C VAL A 28 4.90 13.18 18.18
N ALA A 29 5.36 12.54 17.11
CA ALA A 29 6.79 12.30 16.86
C ALA A 29 7.46 13.56 16.31
N ASP A 30 8.75 13.73 16.57
CA ASP A 30 9.55 14.85 16.03
C ASP A 30 9.64 14.78 14.50
N ILE A 31 9.82 13.58 13.96
CA ILE A 31 9.84 13.28 12.52
C ILE A 31 8.91 12.10 12.26
N THR A 32 8.14 12.16 11.18
CA THR A 32 7.32 11.04 10.69
C THR A 32 7.80 10.64 9.31
N LEU A 33 8.07 9.35 9.13
CA LEU A 33 8.37 8.74 7.85
C LEU A 33 7.15 7.96 7.36
N ALA A 34 6.86 8.05 6.07
CA ALA A 34 5.79 7.30 5.42
C ALA A 34 6.16 7.02 3.96
N ASP A 35 5.50 6.02 3.36
CA ASP A 35 5.59 5.81 1.92
C ASP A 35 4.89 6.96 1.19
N CYS A 36 5.49 7.45 0.11
CA CYS A 36 4.89 8.46 -0.75
C CYS A 36 4.07 7.76 -1.84
N PHE A 37 2.77 7.56 -1.60
CA PHE A 37 1.87 7.05 -2.62
C PHE A 37 1.46 8.17 -3.59
N HIS A 38 1.07 7.82 -4.80
CA HIS A 38 0.62 8.77 -5.83
C HIS A 38 1.69 9.78 -6.25
N ILE A 39 2.83 9.26 -6.70
CA ILE A 39 3.91 10.08 -7.25
C ILE A 39 3.35 10.94 -8.38
N GLN A 40 3.46 12.25 -8.24
CA GLN A 40 3.04 13.22 -9.25
C GLN A 40 4.07 13.29 -10.38
N LYS A 41 3.66 13.71 -11.58
CA LYS A 41 4.56 13.81 -12.75
C LYS A 41 5.82 14.63 -12.50
N ASP A 42 5.72 15.67 -11.67
CA ASP A 42 6.86 16.51 -11.29
C ASP A 42 7.84 15.83 -10.32
N MET A 43 7.50 14.63 -9.83
CA MET A 43 8.32 13.80 -8.94
C MET A 43 8.91 12.58 -9.63
N GLU A 44 8.52 12.27 -10.87
CA GLU A 44 8.98 11.07 -11.59
C GLU A 44 10.51 11.00 -11.70
N GLN A 45 11.19 12.13 -11.82
CA GLN A 45 12.65 12.20 -11.87
C GLN A 45 13.35 11.77 -10.56
N PHE A 46 12.63 11.74 -9.43
CA PHE A 46 13.14 11.30 -8.14
C PHE A 46 12.86 9.81 -7.88
N ASP A 47 11.96 9.20 -8.67
CA ASP A 47 11.57 7.80 -8.49
C ASP A 47 12.57 6.88 -9.22
N ASP A 48 13.40 6.21 -8.45
CA ASP A 48 14.32 5.16 -8.93
C ASP A 48 13.63 3.78 -9.08
N ARG A 49 12.30 3.73 -9.05
CA ARG A 49 11.44 2.53 -9.04
C ARG A 49 11.50 1.71 -7.76
N LYS A 50 12.14 2.20 -6.71
CA LYS A 50 12.11 1.61 -5.37
C LYS A 50 11.09 2.30 -4.47
N GLY A 51 10.46 3.35 -4.97
CA GLY A 51 9.50 4.19 -4.28
C GLY A 51 10.14 5.40 -3.60
N LEU A 52 9.29 6.32 -3.16
CA LEU A 52 9.70 7.54 -2.48
C LEU A 52 9.22 7.52 -1.04
N SER A 53 10.03 8.08 -0.15
CA SER A 53 9.66 8.29 1.24
C SER A 53 9.14 9.71 1.45
N LEU A 54 8.02 9.83 2.16
CA LEU A 54 7.51 11.10 2.65
C LEU A 54 8.07 11.37 4.04
N VAL A 55 8.75 12.51 4.20
CA VAL A 55 9.29 12.95 5.49
C VAL A 55 8.50 14.15 5.99
N MET A 56 7.89 14.04 7.17
CA MET A 56 7.21 15.14 7.84
C MET A 56 8.01 15.57 9.06
N ILE A 57 8.41 16.82 9.11
CA ILE A 57 9.11 17.42 10.25
C ILE A 57 8.06 18.10 11.12
N ASN A 58 7.83 17.58 12.32
CA ASN A 58 6.69 18.00 13.15
C ASN A 58 7.07 18.97 14.26
N THR A 59 8.35 18.99 14.69
CA THR A 59 8.82 19.84 15.81
C THR A 59 10.13 20.55 15.46
N ALA A 60 10.48 21.54 16.25
CA ALA A 60 11.79 22.23 16.15
C ALA A 60 12.97 21.27 16.35
N LYS A 61 12.82 20.30 17.28
CA LYS A 61 13.83 19.25 17.51
C LYS A 61 13.98 18.34 16.28
N GLY A 62 12.86 17.95 15.66
CA GLY A 62 12.87 17.18 14.42
C GLY A 62 13.59 17.93 13.31
N LYS A 63 13.36 19.25 13.20
CA LYS A 63 14.06 20.09 12.24
C LYS A 63 15.57 20.12 12.47
N GLN A 64 16.01 20.28 13.72
CA GLN A 64 17.43 20.25 14.05
C GLN A 64 18.12 18.93 13.71
N ILE A 65 17.43 17.81 13.93
CA ILE A 65 17.95 16.48 13.57
C ILE A 65 18.02 16.34 12.05
N PHE A 66 16.95 16.72 11.35
CA PHE A 66 16.87 16.61 9.90
C PHE A 66 17.96 17.45 9.18
N GLU A 67 18.21 18.67 9.64
CA GLU A 67 19.23 19.54 9.08
C GLU A 67 20.66 18.92 9.13
N LYS A 68 20.93 18.05 10.11
CA LYS A 68 22.23 17.35 10.22
C LYS A 68 22.45 16.24 9.17
N CYS A 69 21.39 15.71 8.59
CA CYS A 69 21.47 14.61 7.63
C CYS A 69 20.99 14.96 6.23
N LYS A 70 20.38 16.12 6.02
CA LYS A 70 19.73 16.50 4.75
C LYS A 70 20.70 16.44 3.55
N ASP A 71 21.97 16.79 3.75
CA ASP A 71 22.95 16.85 2.67
C ASP A 71 23.36 15.44 2.14
N GLN A 72 22.98 14.40 2.87
CA GLN A 72 23.15 12.99 2.46
C GLN A 72 21.93 12.41 1.75
N LEU A 73 20.87 13.22 1.56
CA LEU A 73 19.59 12.79 1.04
C LEU A 73 19.26 13.54 -0.26
N CYS A 74 18.66 12.83 -1.21
CA CYS A 74 18.04 13.46 -2.36
C CYS A 74 16.64 13.95 -1.95
N LEU A 75 16.44 15.25 -1.86
CA LEU A 75 15.27 15.86 -1.26
C LEU A 75 14.53 16.77 -2.23
N LYS A 76 13.20 16.73 -2.16
CA LYS A 76 12.33 17.73 -2.77
C LYS A 76 11.29 18.19 -1.76
N SER A 77 11.21 19.51 -1.55
CA SER A 77 10.16 20.08 -0.74
C SER A 77 8.82 20.01 -1.48
N ILE A 78 7.78 19.58 -0.78
CA ILE A 78 6.43 19.38 -1.33
C ILE A 78 5.37 19.99 -0.41
N GLN A 79 4.19 20.25 -0.98
CA GLN A 79 3.03 20.62 -0.20
C GLN A 79 2.33 19.36 0.31
N LEU A 80 2.30 19.14 1.62
CA LEU A 80 1.69 17.94 2.25
C LEU A 80 0.27 17.67 1.75
N ARG A 81 -0.52 18.71 1.46
CA ARG A 81 -1.91 18.57 0.98
C ARG A 81 -2.03 17.64 -0.25
N GLN A 82 -1.06 17.67 -1.14
CA GLN A 82 -1.06 16.88 -2.38
C GLN A 82 -0.74 15.40 -2.15
N TYR A 83 -0.05 15.10 -1.03
CA TYR A 83 0.47 13.76 -0.71
C TYR A 83 -0.16 13.16 0.56
N MET A 84 -1.24 13.79 1.07
CA MET A 84 -1.92 13.29 2.27
C MET A 84 -2.62 11.97 2.02
N GLN A 85 -2.20 10.97 2.76
CA GLN A 85 -2.81 9.64 2.76
C GLN A 85 -4.06 9.58 3.66
N PRO A 86 -5.00 8.63 3.44
CA PRO A 86 -6.20 8.48 4.26
C PRO A 86 -5.91 8.36 5.76
N ASN A 87 -4.91 7.56 6.14
CA ASN A 87 -4.49 7.36 7.53
C ASN A 87 -3.77 8.56 8.17
N MET A 88 -3.51 9.62 7.41
CA MET A 88 -3.08 10.92 7.93
C MET A 88 -4.27 11.84 8.26
N LYS A 89 -5.47 11.47 7.85
CA LYS A 89 -6.69 12.25 8.06
C LYS A 89 -7.56 11.64 9.15
N ASN A 90 -7.84 10.34 9.01
CA ASN A 90 -8.75 9.60 9.87
C ASN A 90 -8.22 8.18 10.10
N PRO A 91 -8.66 7.50 11.19
CA PRO A 91 -8.46 6.07 11.35
C PRO A 91 -9.06 5.29 10.17
N THR A 92 -8.44 4.16 9.85
CA THR A 92 -8.97 3.23 8.85
C THR A 92 -10.36 2.76 9.27
N PRO A 93 -11.39 2.80 8.41
CA PRO A 93 -12.70 2.26 8.72
C PRO A 93 -12.64 0.74 8.94
N LYS A 94 -13.39 0.25 9.93
CA LYS A 94 -13.49 -1.19 10.19
C LYS A 94 -14.27 -1.86 9.05
N PRO A 95 -13.70 -2.90 8.39
CA PRO A 95 -14.40 -3.62 7.34
C PRO A 95 -15.65 -4.34 7.87
N ILE A 96 -16.69 -4.43 7.05
CA ILE A 96 -17.97 -5.07 7.44
C ILE A 96 -17.78 -6.54 7.84
N ASN A 97 -16.84 -7.24 7.20
CA ASN A 97 -16.56 -8.66 7.44
C ASN A 97 -15.50 -8.90 8.52
N TYR A 98 -15.04 -7.87 9.23
CA TYR A 98 -13.95 -7.97 10.18
C TYR A 98 -14.26 -8.98 11.30
N ASP A 99 -15.37 -8.83 11.98
CA ASP A 99 -15.72 -9.68 13.12
C ASP A 99 -15.98 -11.13 12.68
N SER A 100 -16.63 -11.31 11.53
CA SER A 100 -16.87 -12.63 10.96
C SER A 100 -15.57 -13.33 10.55
N PHE A 101 -14.60 -12.59 10.00
CA PHE A 101 -13.28 -13.11 9.69
C PHE A 101 -12.56 -13.62 10.93
N TRP A 102 -12.53 -12.82 12.00
CA TRP A 102 -11.84 -13.20 13.24
C TRP A 102 -12.55 -14.32 14.02
N SER A 103 -13.88 -14.37 13.96
CA SER A 103 -14.65 -15.52 14.49
C SER A 103 -14.30 -16.82 13.76
N GLU A 104 -14.27 -16.79 12.44
CA GLU A 104 -13.86 -17.94 11.62
C GLU A 104 -12.40 -18.35 11.92
N TYR A 105 -11.50 -17.38 12.00
CA TYR A 105 -10.11 -17.61 12.35
C TYR A 105 -9.97 -18.35 13.69
N SER A 106 -10.72 -17.92 14.70
CA SER A 106 -10.67 -18.51 16.05
C SER A 106 -11.27 -19.92 16.11
N THR A 107 -12.21 -20.24 15.22
CA THR A 107 -12.95 -21.50 15.23
C THR A 107 -12.29 -22.58 14.35
N VAL A 108 -11.92 -22.23 13.12
CA VAL A 108 -11.42 -23.18 12.12
C VAL A 108 -9.99 -22.90 11.65
N GLY A 109 -9.38 -21.82 12.12
CA GLY A 109 -7.99 -21.48 11.87
C GLY A 109 -7.76 -20.58 10.65
N PHE A 110 -6.48 -20.21 10.49
CA PHE A 110 -6.05 -19.17 9.56
C PHE A 110 -6.34 -19.49 8.08
N ILE A 111 -6.03 -20.70 7.66
CA ILE A 111 -6.17 -21.09 6.24
C ILE A 111 -7.63 -21.04 5.79
N SER A 112 -8.56 -21.53 6.62
CA SER A 112 -9.99 -21.48 6.33
C SER A 112 -10.51 -20.04 6.27
N ALA A 113 -10.21 -19.24 7.28
CA ALA A 113 -10.64 -17.83 7.33
C ALA A 113 -10.08 -17.05 6.12
N ILE A 114 -8.80 -17.17 5.81
CA ILE A 114 -8.17 -16.44 4.71
C ILE A 114 -8.71 -16.89 3.35
N SER A 115 -9.07 -18.16 3.22
CA SER A 115 -9.68 -18.70 2.00
C SER A 115 -11.11 -18.22 1.82
N LYS A 116 -11.93 -18.23 2.87
CA LYS A 116 -13.34 -17.85 2.82
C LYS A 116 -13.55 -16.37 2.50
N TYR A 117 -12.74 -15.50 3.10
CA TYR A 117 -12.83 -14.04 2.91
C TYR A 117 -11.88 -13.48 1.85
N GLY A 118 -11.10 -14.34 1.21
CA GLY A 118 -10.28 -13.99 0.05
C GLY A 118 -11.12 -13.69 -1.19
N ASN A 119 -10.62 -12.85 -2.05
CA ASN A 119 -11.24 -12.64 -3.36
C ASN A 119 -10.90 -13.83 -4.27
N HIS A 120 -11.51 -14.97 -4.01
CA HIS A 120 -11.46 -16.16 -4.86
C HIS A 120 -12.43 -16.05 -6.03
N ASN A 121 -12.40 -14.90 -6.72
CA ASN A 121 -13.12 -14.84 -7.97
C ASN A 121 -12.45 -15.85 -8.92
N PHE A 122 -13.16 -16.94 -9.27
CA PHE A 122 -12.70 -17.98 -10.19
C PHE A 122 -12.05 -17.38 -11.44
N LYS A 123 -12.57 -16.25 -11.93
CA LYS A 123 -11.95 -15.48 -13.02
C LYS A 123 -10.53 -15.00 -12.71
N ASN A 124 -10.25 -14.59 -11.48
CA ASN A 124 -8.90 -14.16 -11.08
C ASN A 124 -7.95 -15.35 -10.88
N TYR A 125 -8.46 -16.47 -10.44
CA TYR A 125 -7.70 -17.71 -10.34
C TYR A 125 -7.31 -18.23 -11.73
N VAL A 126 -8.27 -18.32 -12.65
CA VAL A 126 -8.02 -18.72 -14.04
C VAL A 126 -7.08 -17.73 -14.74
N LYS A 127 -7.24 -16.43 -14.51
CA LYS A 127 -6.33 -15.42 -15.05
C LYS A 127 -4.90 -15.59 -14.51
N LYS A 128 -4.72 -15.88 -13.23
CA LYS A 128 -3.39 -16.15 -12.64
C LYS A 128 -2.76 -17.44 -13.19
N LEU A 129 -3.55 -18.51 -13.34
CA LEU A 129 -3.09 -19.73 -13.97
C LEU A 129 -2.70 -19.51 -15.42
N GLY A 130 -3.50 -18.75 -16.17
CA GLY A 130 -3.20 -18.38 -17.54
C GLY A 130 -1.89 -17.59 -17.66
N ILE A 131 -1.68 -16.59 -16.81
CA ILE A 131 -0.43 -15.81 -16.78
C ILE A 131 0.77 -16.69 -16.39
N ALA A 132 0.63 -17.55 -15.38
CA ALA A 132 1.69 -18.45 -14.97
C ALA A 132 2.06 -19.46 -16.07
N PHE A 133 1.07 -19.96 -16.82
CA PHE A 133 1.28 -20.85 -17.95
C PHE A 133 1.98 -20.13 -19.12
N ILE A 134 1.58 -18.89 -19.42
CA ILE A 134 2.19 -18.04 -20.44
C ILE A 134 3.65 -17.73 -20.12
N ASN A 135 3.93 -17.37 -18.87
CA ASN A 135 5.29 -17.10 -18.40
C ASN A 135 6.16 -18.39 -18.47
N ARG A 136 5.58 -19.54 -18.15
CA ARG A 136 6.28 -20.83 -18.24
C ARG A 136 6.62 -21.24 -19.68
N LEU A 137 5.82 -20.77 -20.65
CA LEU A 137 6.06 -20.99 -22.08
C LEU A 137 6.97 -19.92 -22.71
N GLY A 138 7.42 -18.92 -21.95
CA GLY A 138 8.24 -17.81 -22.47
C GLY A 138 7.51 -16.90 -23.48
N MET A 139 6.16 -16.91 -23.46
CA MET A 139 5.32 -16.17 -24.43
C MET A 139 4.90 -14.78 -23.98
N ASP A 140 5.43 -14.29 -22.87
CA ASP A 140 5.08 -13.01 -22.25
C ASP A 140 5.34 -11.81 -23.19
N GLU A 141 6.41 -11.81 -23.96
CA GLU A 141 6.72 -10.76 -24.93
C GLU A 141 5.77 -10.77 -26.14
N LEU A 142 5.39 -11.96 -26.64
CA LEU A 142 4.43 -12.09 -27.75
C LEU A 142 3.06 -11.53 -27.36
N ILE A 143 2.61 -11.80 -26.14
CA ILE A 143 1.33 -11.30 -25.62
C ILE A 143 1.36 -9.80 -25.40
N LYS A 144 2.46 -9.24 -24.89
CA LYS A 144 2.64 -7.80 -24.79
C LYS A 144 2.55 -7.11 -26.15
N GLN A 145 3.12 -7.71 -27.19
CA GLN A 145 3.02 -7.21 -28.56
C GLN A 145 1.58 -7.23 -29.09
N ILE A 146 0.84 -8.32 -28.88
CA ILE A 146 -0.56 -8.44 -29.27
C ILE A 146 -1.43 -7.40 -28.55
N LEU A 147 -1.25 -7.24 -27.23
CA LEU A 147 -2.00 -6.26 -26.44
C LEU A 147 -1.69 -4.81 -26.83
N ARG A 148 -0.46 -4.51 -27.23
CA ARG A 148 -0.10 -3.18 -27.78
C ARG A 148 -0.78 -2.91 -29.12
N LYS A 149 -0.84 -3.91 -30.01
CA LYS A 149 -1.56 -3.80 -31.30
C LYS A 149 -3.07 -3.65 -31.13
N ALA A 150 -3.66 -4.28 -30.12
CA ALA A 150 -5.10 -4.19 -29.84
C ALA A 150 -5.52 -2.84 -29.19
N LYS A 151 -4.61 -2.15 -28.51
CA LYS A 151 -4.86 -0.81 -27.92
C LYS A 151 -4.58 0.36 -28.88
N GLY A 152 -3.98 0.10 -30.01
CA GLY A 152 -3.66 1.10 -31.04
C GLY A 152 -4.69 1.16 -32.19
N LYS A 153 -5.84 0.56 -31.99
CA LYS A 153 -7.07 0.76 -32.80
C LYS A 153 -8.11 1.39 -31.85
#